data_74e9d085a2d3d6ad76071e620eaabf77
#
_entry.id   74e9d085a2d3d6ad76071e620eaabf77
#
_cell.length_a   1.000
_cell.length_b   1.000
_cell.length_c   1.000
_cell.angle_alpha   90.00
_cell.angle_beta   90.00
_cell.angle_gamma   90.00
#
_symmetry.space_group_name_H-M   'P 1'
#
loop_
_entity.id
_entity.type
_entity.pdbx_description
1 polymer ?
#
loop_
_entity_poly.entity_id
_entity_poly.type
_entity_poly.pdbx_seq_one_letter_code
_entity_poly.pdbx_strand_id
1 'polypeptide(L)'
;VSRGALQIAVGVVSNAQGEILIAYRPESVHQGNRWEFPGGKLEAGETDKAAVVRELKEELGLTVKRARRLICINHQYSDLQVKLWVWKIDEFVGSVCSNEGQVIRWVPVDRLTSYSFPAANRAIVNAVQLPSRYAIIADDNLFALQRTLIRFVENNVKLIQLRTKLLSTADLQKMLEFATPVCKENQVILMVNSDLCVGDALVVNIHLTGKDLMAINQRPKVTGWVGASCHSYSELQHAEAIGVDFVVLAPVKRTTTHPDAKPLGWERFQKLVTQVNIPVYALGGMMASDLSLTYENGGQGIAGISTFLS
;
A
#
# COMPACT_ATOMS: atom_id res chain seq x y z
N VAL A 1 22.91 -23.44 14.59
CA VAL A 1 21.67 -22.93 15.21
C VAL A 1 21.25 -21.75 14.38
N SER A 2 20.18 -21.86 13.55
CA SER A 2 19.63 -20.72 12.82
C SER A 2 19.12 -19.73 13.86
N ARG A 3 19.77 -18.57 13.97
CA ARG A 3 19.21 -17.44 14.73
C ARG A 3 17.90 -17.08 14.06
N GLY A 4 16.78 -17.09 14.81
CA GLY A 4 15.49 -16.66 14.29
C GLY A 4 15.57 -15.23 13.75
N ALA A 5 14.63 -14.83 12.85
CA ALA A 5 14.58 -13.48 12.30
C ALA A 5 14.52 -12.44 13.43
N LEU A 6 15.35 -11.40 13.35
CA LEU A 6 15.34 -10.26 14.26
C LEU A 6 13.98 -9.53 14.11
N GLN A 7 13.22 -9.47 15.18
CA GLN A 7 11.92 -8.81 15.22
C GLN A 7 12.11 -7.31 15.52
N ILE A 8 11.56 -6.43 14.69
CA ILE A 8 11.68 -4.98 14.82
C ILE A 8 10.28 -4.36 14.69
N ALA A 9 9.90 -3.50 15.62
CA ALA A 9 8.70 -2.68 15.54
C ALA A 9 9.06 -1.32 14.98
N VAL A 10 8.31 -0.86 13.98
CA VAL A 10 8.56 0.37 13.22
C VAL A 10 7.34 1.27 13.27
N GLY A 11 7.52 2.55 13.60
CA GLY A 11 6.47 3.56 13.68
C GLY A 11 6.48 4.53 12.51
N VAL A 12 5.41 4.54 11.72
CA VAL A 12 5.17 5.60 10.73
C VAL A 12 4.36 6.70 11.42
N VAL A 13 5.03 7.76 11.83
CA VAL A 13 4.45 8.89 12.56
C VAL A 13 4.14 10.01 11.56
N SER A 14 2.91 10.54 11.59
CA SER A 14 2.52 11.68 10.75
C SER A 14 2.08 12.87 11.59
N ASN A 15 2.50 14.09 11.20
CA ASN A 15 2.05 15.32 11.82
C ASN A 15 0.70 15.80 11.23
N ALA A 16 0.20 16.94 11.75
CA ALA A 16 -1.05 17.55 11.30
C ALA A 16 -1.02 18.02 9.81
N GLN A 17 0.18 18.25 9.27
CA GLN A 17 0.40 18.63 7.87
C GLN A 17 0.47 17.40 6.94
N GLY A 18 0.39 16.19 7.48
CA GLY A 18 0.50 14.94 6.74
C GLY A 18 1.93 14.55 6.38
N GLU A 19 2.94 15.24 6.95
CA GLU A 19 4.34 14.87 6.77
C GLU A 19 4.71 13.67 7.65
N ILE A 20 5.66 12.89 7.20
CA ILE A 20 6.13 11.67 7.86
C ILE A 20 7.47 11.93 8.55
N LEU A 21 7.60 11.48 9.79
CA LEU A 21 8.84 11.54 10.54
C LEU A 21 9.78 10.43 10.07
N ILE A 22 11.01 10.83 9.75
CA ILE A 22 12.12 9.91 9.44
C ILE A 22 13.33 10.27 10.31
N ALA A 23 14.16 9.28 10.63
CA ALA A 23 15.40 9.42 11.39
C ALA A 23 16.60 8.98 10.54
N TYR A 24 17.74 9.60 10.74
CA TYR A 24 18.97 9.26 10.04
C TYR A 24 19.80 8.27 10.84
N ARG A 25 20.15 7.15 10.23
CA ARG A 25 20.99 6.09 10.83
C ARG A 25 22.46 6.49 10.76
N PRO A 26 23.18 6.52 11.88
CA PRO A 26 24.61 6.80 11.86
C PRO A 26 25.38 5.72 11.08
N GLU A 27 26.56 6.07 10.55
CA GLU A 27 27.39 5.18 9.75
C GLU A 27 27.81 3.88 10.50
N SER A 28 27.93 3.96 11.81
CA SER A 28 28.42 2.85 12.66
C SER A 28 27.43 1.72 12.85
N VAL A 29 26.16 1.85 12.42
CA VAL A 29 25.16 0.80 12.58
C VAL A 29 24.89 0.05 11.27
N HIS A 30 24.32 -1.15 11.38
CA HIS A 30 23.89 -1.94 10.20
C HIS A 30 22.97 -1.11 9.29
N GLN A 31 23.24 -1.10 7.98
CA GLN A 31 22.54 -0.23 7.01
C GLN A 31 22.66 1.28 7.32
N GLY A 32 23.76 1.74 7.92
CA GLY A 32 24.05 3.13 8.20
C GLY A 32 24.08 4.03 6.96
N ASN A 33 24.18 5.37 7.18
CA ASN A 33 24.13 6.41 6.14
C ASN A 33 22.82 6.40 5.32
N ARG A 34 21.71 5.99 5.94
CA ARG A 34 20.38 5.94 5.33
C ARG A 34 19.32 6.49 6.27
N TRP A 35 18.19 6.85 5.73
CA TRP A 35 17.02 7.24 6.47
C TRP A 35 16.18 6.03 6.83
N GLU A 36 15.50 6.08 7.98
CA GLU A 36 14.59 5.04 8.43
C GLU A 36 13.35 5.64 9.09
N PHE A 37 12.34 4.80 9.29
CA PHE A 37 11.25 5.13 10.19
C PHE A 37 11.66 4.78 11.63
N PRO A 38 11.31 5.59 12.64
CA PRO A 38 11.67 5.34 14.04
C PRO A 38 11.13 4.02 14.55
N GLY A 39 11.85 3.40 15.48
CA GLY A 39 11.48 2.13 16.08
C GLY A 39 12.67 1.25 16.38
N GLY A 40 12.43 0.12 17.04
CA GLY A 40 13.51 -0.72 17.51
C GLY A 40 13.13 -2.19 17.68
N LYS A 41 14.02 -2.94 18.34
CA LYS A 41 13.90 -4.38 18.51
C LYS A 41 12.83 -4.71 19.55
N LEU A 42 12.09 -5.79 19.28
CA LEU A 42 11.19 -6.36 20.29
C LEU A 42 12.01 -6.96 21.44
N GLU A 43 11.59 -6.69 22.66
CA GLU A 43 12.12 -7.34 23.85
C GLU A 43 11.48 -8.71 24.10
N ALA A 44 12.08 -9.52 24.97
CA ALA A 44 11.56 -10.84 25.27
C ALA A 44 10.18 -10.79 25.90
N GLY A 45 9.19 -11.45 25.26
CA GLY A 45 7.81 -11.46 25.71
C GLY A 45 6.98 -10.23 25.32
N GLU A 46 7.57 -9.27 24.61
CA GLU A 46 6.89 -8.06 24.18
C GLU A 46 6.10 -8.28 22.87
N THR A 47 4.91 -7.67 22.76
CA THR A 47 4.18 -7.63 21.51
C THR A 47 4.75 -6.54 20.58
N ASP A 48 4.61 -6.71 19.27
CA ASP A 48 5.04 -5.72 18.27
C ASP A 48 4.41 -4.34 18.47
N LYS A 49 3.15 -4.30 18.97
CA LYS A 49 2.47 -3.05 19.32
C LYS A 49 3.07 -2.40 20.57
N ALA A 50 3.38 -3.18 21.59
CA ALA A 50 4.00 -2.66 22.81
C ALA A 50 5.40 -2.10 22.48
N ALA A 51 6.19 -2.82 21.68
CA ALA A 51 7.51 -2.40 21.26
C ALA A 51 7.49 -1.04 20.54
N VAL A 52 6.61 -0.83 19.54
CA VAL A 52 6.56 0.45 18.83
C VAL A 52 6.15 1.60 19.77
N VAL A 53 5.25 1.35 20.74
CA VAL A 53 4.85 2.37 21.72
C VAL A 53 6.00 2.74 22.65
N ARG A 54 6.77 1.75 23.14
CA ARG A 54 7.95 1.96 23.97
C ARG A 54 9.03 2.71 23.22
N GLU A 55 9.42 2.22 22.04
CA GLU A 55 10.49 2.82 21.21
C GLU A 55 10.18 4.29 20.85
N LEU A 56 8.96 4.60 20.41
CA LEU A 56 8.58 5.99 20.11
C LEU A 56 8.57 6.89 21.35
N LYS A 57 8.36 6.31 22.54
CA LYS A 57 8.47 7.05 23.80
C LYS A 57 9.93 7.32 24.16
N GLU A 58 10.80 6.33 24.01
CA GLU A 58 12.22 6.39 24.32
C GLU A 58 12.97 7.29 23.35
N GLU A 59 12.85 7.02 22.04
CA GLU A 59 13.57 7.75 21.00
C GLU A 59 13.08 9.19 20.80
N LEU A 60 11.75 9.40 20.85
CA LEU A 60 11.11 10.64 20.39
C LEU A 60 10.28 11.38 21.46
N GLY A 61 10.13 10.84 22.66
CA GLY A 61 9.29 11.41 23.71
C GLY A 61 7.79 11.32 23.46
N LEU A 62 7.34 10.60 22.45
CA LEU A 62 5.94 10.54 22.05
C LEU A 62 5.14 9.54 22.87
N THR A 63 3.91 9.90 23.23
CA THR A 63 2.93 8.99 23.81
C THR A 63 1.88 8.64 22.78
N VAL A 64 1.94 7.43 22.24
CA VAL A 64 1.01 6.94 21.24
C VAL A 64 -0.38 6.74 21.85
N LYS A 65 -1.42 7.27 21.22
CA LYS A 65 -2.84 7.13 21.59
C LYS A 65 -3.56 6.13 20.70
N ARG A 66 -3.31 6.21 19.40
CA ARG A 66 -3.91 5.31 18.43
C ARG A 66 -2.90 4.89 17.36
N ALA A 67 -2.78 3.58 17.18
CA ALA A 67 -1.94 2.99 16.16
C ALA A 67 -2.69 1.84 15.48
N ARG A 68 -2.45 1.66 14.19
CA ARG A 68 -2.94 0.53 13.40
C ARG A 68 -1.80 -0.14 12.65
N ARG A 69 -1.93 -1.43 12.40
CA ARG A 69 -0.95 -2.14 11.57
C ARG A 69 -0.98 -1.59 10.13
N LEU A 70 0.20 -1.34 9.57
CA LEU A 70 0.33 -0.88 8.18
C LEU A 70 0.77 -2.03 7.27
N ILE A 71 1.90 -2.67 7.57
CA ILE A 71 2.43 -3.78 6.79
C ILE A 71 3.37 -4.63 7.68
N CYS A 72 3.55 -5.90 7.33
CA CYS A 72 4.57 -6.77 7.90
C CYS A 72 5.57 -7.12 6.80
N ILE A 73 6.87 -6.98 7.06
CA ILE A 73 7.92 -7.21 6.06
C ILE A 73 8.89 -8.26 6.59
N ASN A 74 9.13 -9.31 5.80
CA ASN A 74 10.16 -10.30 6.05
C ASN A 74 11.28 -10.07 5.04
N HIS A 75 12.45 -9.65 5.49
CA HIS A 75 13.56 -9.34 4.59
C HIS A 75 14.84 -10.07 4.99
N GLN A 76 15.52 -10.61 3.98
CA GLN A 76 16.81 -11.27 4.15
C GLN A 76 17.91 -10.35 3.62
N TYR A 77 18.73 -9.81 4.52
CA TYR A 77 20.02 -9.24 4.16
C TYR A 77 21.07 -10.36 4.04
N SER A 78 22.25 -10.05 3.53
CA SER A 78 23.35 -11.02 3.40
C SER A 78 23.78 -11.64 4.73
N ASP A 79 23.63 -10.91 5.82
CA ASP A 79 24.13 -11.24 7.16
C ASP A 79 23.03 -11.40 8.21
N LEU A 80 21.81 -10.97 7.93
CA LEU A 80 20.73 -10.89 8.91
C LEU A 80 19.36 -11.06 8.29
N GLN A 81 18.52 -11.90 8.88
CA GLN A 81 17.08 -11.93 8.59
C GLN A 81 16.33 -11.02 9.54
N VAL A 82 15.49 -10.14 9.02
CA VAL A 82 14.67 -9.22 9.80
C VAL A 82 13.20 -9.42 9.52
N LYS A 83 12.37 -9.19 10.53
CA LYS A 83 10.94 -9.08 10.41
C LYS A 83 10.50 -7.73 10.97
N LEU A 84 9.97 -6.86 10.10
CA LEU A 84 9.50 -5.53 10.46
C LEU A 84 8.00 -5.55 10.67
N TRP A 85 7.57 -5.18 11.86
CA TRP A 85 6.17 -4.96 12.23
C TRP A 85 5.87 -3.46 12.15
N VAL A 86 5.28 -3.02 11.04
CA VAL A 86 5.11 -1.59 10.77
C VAL A 86 3.74 -1.13 11.22
N TRP A 87 3.74 -0.09 12.05
CA TRP A 87 2.55 0.53 12.62
C TRP A 87 2.42 1.96 12.15
N LYS A 88 1.25 2.33 11.62
CA LYS A 88 0.91 3.73 11.38
C LYS A 88 0.37 4.31 12.68
N ILE A 89 0.96 5.43 13.10
CA ILE A 89 0.56 6.16 14.29
C ILE A 89 -0.45 7.22 13.88
N ASP A 90 -1.71 6.95 14.16
CA ASP A 90 -2.83 7.83 13.78
C ASP A 90 -3.04 8.97 14.78
N GLU A 91 -2.59 8.80 16.05
CA GLU A 91 -2.73 9.80 17.10
C GLU A 91 -1.66 9.63 18.17
N PHE A 92 -1.04 10.73 18.57
CA PHE A 92 -0.07 10.79 19.66
C PHE A 92 -0.13 12.13 20.39
N VAL A 93 0.48 12.20 21.58
CA VAL A 93 0.71 13.42 22.35
C VAL A 93 2.18 13.57 22.70
N GLY A 94 2.63 14.81 22.89
CA GLY A 94 4.03 15.17 23.15
C GLY A 94 4.63 15.91 21.98
N SER A 95 5.74 16.59 22.23
CA SER A 95 6.56 17.24 21.21
C SER A 95 7.65 16.27 20.77
N VAL A 96 7.81 16.11 19.47
CA VAL A 96 8.87 15.26 18.91
C VAL A 96 10.23 15.84 19.28
N CYS A 97 11.06 15.05 19.93
CA CYS A 97 12.44 15.37 20.23
C CYS A 97 13.33 14.16 19.96
N SER A 98 14.58 14.41 19.56
CA SER A 98 15.55 13.34 19.37
C SER A 98 16.24 13.07 20.73
N ASN A 99 15.75 12.10 21.48
CA ASN A 99 16.29 11.77 22.80
C ASN A 99 17.66 11.05 22.71
N GLU A 100 17.92 10.38 21.57
CA GLU A 100 19.17 9.66 21.33
C GLU A 100 20.17 10.45 20.45
N GLY A 101 19.85 11.70 20.11
CA GLY A 101 20.71 12.58 19.31
C GLY A 101 20.75 12.30 17.82
N GLN A 102 19.90 11.38 17.31
CA GLN A 102 19.77 11.13 15.86
C GLN A 102 19.15 12.34 15.15
N VAL A 103 19.57 12.59 13.91
CA VAL A 103 18.94 13.61 13.07
C VAL A 103 17.54 13.12 12.67
N ILE A 104 16.53 13.90 12.98
CA ILE A 104 15.14 13.62 12.62
C ILE A 104 14.60 14.68 11.64
N ARG A 105 13.67 14.29 10.78
CA ARG A 105 13.08 15.19 9.79
C ARG A 105 11.62 14.85 9.50
N TRP A 106 10.78 15.87 9.40
CA TRP A 106 9.46 15.77 8.81
C TRP A 106 9.56 15.90 7.30
N VAL A 107 8.93 14.98 6.56
CA VAL A 107 9.03 14.89 5.10
C VAL A 107 7.64 14.70 4.50
N PRO A 108 7.25 15.53 3.51
CA PRO A 108 6.04 15.30 2.74
C PRO A 108 6.00 13.89 2.13
N VAL A 109 4.83 13.24 2.16
CA VAL A 109 4.66 11.84 1.72
C VAL A 109 5.17 11.62 0.29
N ASP A 110 4.93 12.56 -0.63
CA ASP A 110 5.38 12.51 -2.03
C ASP A 110 6.89 12.66 -2.20
N ARG A 111 7.60 13.15 -1.17
CA ARG A 111 9.05 13.32 -1.18
C ARG A 111 9.82 12.16 -0.55
N LEU A 112 9.14 11.18 0.04
CA LEU A 112 9.81 10.03 0.69
C LEU A 112 10.73 9.27 -0.28
N THR A 113 10.36 9.14 -1.54
CA THR A 113 11.17 8.43 -2.56
C THR A 113 12.49 9.13 -2.92
N SER A 114 12.67 10.41 -2.54
CA SER A 114 13.94 11.13 -2.73
C SER A 114 14.98 10.87 -1.63
N TYR A 115 14.60 10.11 -0.60
CA TYR A 115 15.48 9.74 0.49
C TYR A 115 16.01 8.30 0.32
N SER A 116 17.27 8.08 0.69
CA SER A 116 17.88 6.74 0.66
C SER A 116 17.45 5.94 1.89
N PHE A 117 16.62 4.93 1.69
CA PHE A 117 16.17 3.98 2.72
C PHE A 117 16.86 2.62 2.55
N PRO A 118 16.97 1.77 3.61
CA PRO A 118 17.28 0.36 3.48
C PRO A 118 16.27 -0.36 2.56
N ALA A 119 16.70 -1.41 1.88
CA ALA A 119 15.86 -2.12 0.89
C ALA A 119 14.51 -2.60 1.47
N ALA A 120 14.50 -3.08 2.72
CA ALA A 120 13.27 -3.50 3.41
C ALA A 120 12.23 -2.38 3.56
N ASN A 121 12.64 -1.10 3.55
CA ASN A 121 11.74 0.03 3.78
C ASN A 121 10.99 0.47 2.51
N ARG A 122 11.36 -0.02 1.31
CA ARG A 122 10.66 0.33 0.06
C ARG A 122 9.16 0.04 0.14
N ALA A 123 8.80 -1.13 0.64
CA ALA A 123 7.39 -1.50 0.80
C ALA A 123 6.66 -0.64 1.84
N ILE A 124 7.37 -0.14 2.87
CA ILE A 124 6.81 0.82 3.83
C ILE A 124 6.50 2.14 3.13
N VAL A 125 7.44 2.67 2.33
CA VAL A 125 7.23 3.91 1.56
C VAL A 125 6.03 3.77 0.64
N ASN A 126 5.90 2.65 -0.10
CA ASN A 126 4.73 2.39 -0.93
C ASN A 126 3.43 2.36 -0.10
N ALA A 127 3.42 1.64 1.04
CA ALA A 127 2.25 1.56 1.91
C ALA A 127 1.84 2.92 2.50
N VAL A 128 2.81 3.80 2.78
CA VAL A 128 2.56 5.17 3.26
C VAL A 128 1.94 6.05 2.18
N GLN A 129 2.39 5.93 0.94
CA GLN A 129 1.91 6.73 -0.19
C GLN A 129 0.56 6.26 -0.75
N LEU A 130 0.22 4.99 -0.55
CA LEU A 130 -1.01 4.41 -1.08
C LEU A 130 -2.23 4.75 -0.22
N PRO A 131 -3.32 5.27 -0.83
CA PRO A 131 -4.60 5.49 -0.15
C PRO A 131 -5.22 4.19 0.37
N SER A 132 -6.08 4.29 1.36
CA SER A 132 -6.78 3.12 1.93
C SER A 132 -8.02 2.69 1.13
N ARG A 133 -8.53 3.55 0.25
CA ARG A 133 -9.70 3.30 -0.60
C ARG A 133 -9.29 3.23 -2.05
N TYR A 134 -9.55 2.10 -2.69
CA TYR A 134 -9.26 1.85 -4.10
C TYR A 134 -10.57 1.60 -4.85
N ALA A 135 -11.07 2.62 -5.55
CA ALA A 135 -12.29 2.50 -6.35
C ALA A 135 -12.00 1.89 -7.72
N ILE A 136 -12.94 1.10 -8.21
CA ILE A 136 -12.88 0.50 -9.55
C ILE A 136 -14.08 0.99 -10.35
N ILE A 137 -13.83 1.68 -11.46
CA ILE A 137 -14.86 2.07 -12.43
C ILE A 137 -15.02 0.93 -13.44
N ALA A 138 -16.25 0.42 -13.57
CA ALA A 138 -16.57 -0.72 -14.43
C ALA A 138 -17.80 -0.45 -15.33
N ASP A 139 -18.09 0.82 -15.61
CA ASP A 139 -19.21 1.23 -16.48
C ASP A 139 -18.92 0.90 -17.94
N ASP A 140 -19.97 0.78 -18.77
CA ASP A 140 -19.89 0.26 -20.13
C ASP A 140 -19.86 1.36 -21.21
N ASN A 141 -20.02 2.63 -20.85
CA ASN A 141 -20.01 3.76 -21.80
C ASN A 141 -19.27 4.98 -21.24
N LEU A 142 -18.77 5.81 -22.16
CA LEU A 142 -17.93 6.97 -21.83
C LEU A 142 -18.59 7.92 -20.86
N PHE A 143 -19.85 8.26 -21.03
CA PHE A 143 -20.57 9.22 -20.17
C PHE A 143 -20.72 8.68 -18.74
N ALA A 144 -21.09 7.41 -18.59
CA ALA A 144 -21.18 6.77 -17.28
C ALA A 144 -19.83 6.71 -16.58
N LEU A 145 -18.73 6.37 -17.30
CA LEU A 145 -17.37 6.37 -16.78
C LEU A 145 -16.94 7.73 -16.25
N GLN A 146 -17.17 8.79 -17.03
CA GLN A 146 -16.85 10.16 -16.63
C GLN A 146 -17.63 10.58 -15.38
N ARG A 147 -18.93 10.30 -15.35
CA ARG A 147 -19.79 10.61 -14.19
C ARG A 147 -19.35 9.84 -12.94
N THR A 148 -19.02 8.56 -13.06
CA THR A 148 -18.56 7.75 -11.93
C THR A 148 -17.19 8.21 -11.42
N LEU A 149 -16.29 8.62 -12.32
CA LEU A 149 -15.01 9.23 -11.92
C LEU A 149 -15.23 10.47 -11.06
N ILE A 150 -16.07 11.41 -11.52
CA ILE A 150 -16.37 12.64 -10.76
C ILE A 150 -16.95 12.31 -9.39
N ARG A 151 -17.91 11.39 -9.28
CA ARG A 151 -18.47 10.96 -8.00
C ARG A 151 -17.42 10.39 -7.04
N PHE A 152 -16.47 9.58 -7.53
CA PHE A 152 -15.39 9.10 -6.68
C PHE A 152 -14.46 10.22 -6.22
N VAL A 153 -14.17 11.20 -7.09
CA VAL A 153 -13.37 12.38 -6.74
C VAL A 153 -14.08 13.21 -5.66
N GLU A 154 -15.37 13.49 -5.83
CA GLU A 154 -16.22 14.21 -4.86
C GLU A 154 -16.28 13.48 -3.51
N ASN A 155 -16.30 12.13 -3.51
CA ASN A 155 -16.23 11.30 -2.31
C ASN A 155 -14.80 11.15 -1.75
N ASN A 156 -13.87 11.99 -2.21
CA ASN A 156 -12.47 12.02 -1.76
C ASN A 156 -11.75 10.66 -1.90
N VAL A 157 -12.03 9.89 -2.95
CA VAL A 157 -11.27 8.69 -3.30
C VAL A 157 -10.02 9.10 -4.06
N LYS A 158 -8.84 8.69 -3.60
CA LYS A 158 -7.53 9.10 -4.13
C LYS A 158 -6.81 8.04 -4.95
N LEU A 159 -7.36 6.85 -5.08
CA LEU A 159 -6.86 5.78 -5.95
C LEU A 159 -8.04 5.18 -6.71
N ILE A 160 -8.01 5.29 -8.04
CA ILE A 160 -9.13 4.90 -8.90
C ILE A 160 -8.59 4.07 -10.07
N GLN A 161 -9.23 2.93 -10.35
CA GLN A 161 -8.93 2.09 -11.50
C GLN A 161 -10.00 2.26 -12.58
N LEU A 162 -9.57 2.55 -13.78
CA LEU A 162 -10.39 2.43 -14.98
C LEU A 162 -10.33 0.98 -15.47
N ARG A 163 -11.45 0.26 -15.35
CA ARG A 163 -11.62 -1.12 -15.77
C ARG A 163 -12.95 -1.28 -16.49
N THR A 164 -12.92 -1.32 -17.80
CA THR A 164 -14.10 -1.55 -18.65
C THR A 164 -13.78 -2.59 -19.71
N LYS A 165 -14.77 -3.31 -20.19
CA LYS A 165 -14.57 -4.36 -21.20
C LYS A 165 -15.05 -3.94 -22.59
N LEU A 166 -15.79 -2.85 -22.71
CA LEU A 166 -16.57 -2.51 -23.89
C LEU A 166 -16.19 -1.18 -24.55
N LEU A 167 -15.13 -0.51 -24.08
CA LEU A 167 -14.67 0.75 -24.69
C LEU A 167 -13.89 0.50 -25.98
N SER A 168 -14.20 1.27 -27.01
CA SER A 168 -13.32 1.41 -28.15
C SER A 168 -12.01 2.12 -27.78
N THR A 169 -10.96 1.92 -28.56
CA THR A 169 -9.68 2.63 -28.39
C THR A 169 -9.88 4.16 -28.41
N ALA A 170 -10.77 4.65 -29.31
CA ALA A 170 -11.07 6.07 -29.41
C ALA A 170 -11.78 6.62 -28.16
N ASP A 171 -12.70 5.85 -27.57
CA ASP A 171 -13.39 6.29 -26.36
C ASP A 171 -12.49 6.16 -25.11
N LEU A 172 -11.60 5.18 -25.09
CA LEU A 172 -10.56 5.11 -24.05
C LEU A 172 -9.67 6.35 -24.11
N GLN A 173 -9.24 6.77 -25.28
CA GLN A 173 -8.44 8.00 -25.42
C GLN A 173 -9.19 9.23 -24.91
N LYS A 174 -10.46 9.41 -25.30
CA LYS A 174 -11.30 10.50 -24.79
C LYS A 174 -11.49 10.44 -23.26
N MET A 175 -11.64 9.21 -22.71
CA MET A 175 -11.72 9.02 -21.26
C MET A 175 -10.43 9.43 -20.56
N LEU A 176 -9.27 9.08 -21.08
CA LEU A 176 -7.96 9.45 -20.52
C LEU A 176 -7.70 10.96 -20.64
N GLU A 177 -8.06 11.57 -21.77
CA GLU A 177 -7.99 13.05 -21.97
C GLU A 177 -8.86 13.81 -20.95
N PHE A 178 -10.05 13.29 -20.64
CA PHE A 178 -10.93 13.83 -19.60
C PHE A 178 -10.39 13.57 -18.19
N ALA A 179 -10.00 12.32 -17.89
CA ALA A 179 -9.66 11.88 -16.55
C ALA A 179 -8.32 12.47 -16.05
N THR A 180 -7.34 12.62 -16.93
CA THR A 180 -5.98 13.04 -16.56
C THR A 180 -5.96 14.40 -15.84
N PRO A 181 -6.52 15.49 -16.38
CA PRO A 181 -6.54 16.77 -15.68
C PRO A 181 -7.36 16.70 -14.39
N VAL A 182 -8.52 16.06 -14.39
CA VAL A 182 -9.38 15.91 -13.20
C VAL A 182 -8.62 15.19 -12.08
N CYS A 183 -7.96 14.08 -12.38
CA CYS A 183 -7.19 13.33 -11.40
C CYS A 183 -5.98 14.13 -10.89
N LYS A 184 -5.28 14.84 -11.76
CA LYS A 184 -4.13 15.67 -11.38
C LYS A 184 -4.51 16.79 -10.43
N GLU A 185 -5.57 17.53 -10.73
CA GLU A 185 -6.07 18.65 -9.91
C GLU A 185 -6.52 18.16 -8.52
N ASN A 186 -7.07 16.97 -8.43
CA ASN A 186 -7.59 16.38 -7.21
C ASN A 186 -6.61 15.42 -6.49
N GLN A 187 -5.37 15.33 -6.96
CA GLN A 187 -4.34 14.42 -6.42
C GLN A 187 -4.80 12.96 -6.37
N VAL A 188 -5.46 12.50 -7.43
CA VAL A 188 -5.94 11.13 -7.60
C VAL A 188 -4.94 10.33 -8.42
N ILE A 189 -4.57 9.16 -7.94
CA ILE A 189 -3.81 8.15 -8.70
C ILE A 189 -4.81 7.40 -9.60
N LEU A 190 -4.71 7.63 -10.91
CA LEU A 190 -5.51 6.91 -11.90
C LEU A 190 -4.73 5.70 -12.40
N MET A 191 -5.25 4.50 -12.14
CA MET A 191 -4.73 3.25 -12.67
C MET A 191 -5.52 2.85 -13.92
N VAL A 192 -4.84 2.39 -14.96
CA VAL A 192 -5.48 1.82 -16.15
C VAL A 192 -5.31 0.30 -16.13
N ASN A 193 -6.41 -0.42 -16.30
CA ASN A 193 -6.35 -1.89 -16.33
C ASN A 193 -5.60 -2.35 -17.60
N SER A 194 -4.77 -3.39 -17.47
CA SER A 194 -3.95 -3.92 -18.57
C SER A 194 -4.78 -4.42 -19.75
N ASP A 195 -6.01 -4.90 -19.52
CA ASP A 195 -6.94 -5.27 -20.60
C ASP A 195 -7.27 -4.11 -21.56
N LEU A 196 -7.08 -2.86 -21.11
CA LEU A 196 -7.31 -1.64 -21.90
C LEU A 196 -6.06 -1.15 -22.63
N CYS A 197 -4.89 -1.65 -22.28
CA CYS A 197 -3.61 -1.21 -22.84
C CYS A 197 -3.37 -1.91 -24.19
N VAL A 198 -3.97 -1.39 -25.28
CA VAL A 198 -3.74 -1.87 -26.63
C VAL A 198 -2.83 -0.87 -27.35
N GLY A 199 -1.61 -1.31 -27.72
CA GLY A 199 -0.63 -0.49 -28.45
C GLY A 199 0.20 0.43 -27.56
N ASP A 200 0.81 1.48 -28.17
CA ASP A 200 1.76 2.41 -27.53
C ASP A 200 1.12 3.48 -26.64
N ALA A 201 -0.06 3.25 -26.07
CA ALA A 201 -0.67 4.19 -25.15
C ALA A 201 0.24 4.39 -23.93
N LEU A 202 0.79 5.60 -23.78
CA LEU A 202 1.62 6.02 -22.64
C LEU A 202 0.77 6.07 -21.35
N VAL A 203 0.62 4.91 -20.73
CA VAL A 203 -0.06 4.76 -19.45
C VAL A 203 0.96 4.99 -18.34
N VAL A 204 0.68 5.94 -17.45
CA VAL A 204 1.58 6.28 -16.32
C VAL A 204 1.51 5.21 -15.24
N ASN A 205 0.28 4.78 -14.89
CA ASN A 205 0.04 3.77 -13.86
C ASN A 205 -0.80 2.61 -14.45
N ILE A 206 -0.37 1.38 -14.22
CA ILE A 206 -1.02 0.19 -14.76
C ILE A 206 -1.48 -0.77 -13.66
N HIS A 207 -2.67 -1.36 -13.85
CA HIS A 207 -3.15 -2.46 -13.02
C HIS A 207 -3.23 -3.74 -13.86
N LEU A 208 -2.36 -4.70 -13.56
CA LEU A 208 -2.29 -5.97 -14.26
C LEU A 208 -3.47 -6.87 -13.86
N THR A 209 -4.10 -7.50 -14.86
CA THR A 209 -4.97 -8.63 -14.57
C THR A 209 -4.15 -9.82 -14.06
N GLY A 210 -4.77 -10.78 -13.37
CA GLY A 210 -4.06 -11.99 -12.94
C GLY A 210 -3.43 -12.76 -14.11
N LYS A 211 -4.10 -12.75 -15.27
CA LYS A 211 -3.59 -13.35 -16.51
C LYS A 211 -2.33 -12.64 -17.01
N ASP A 212 -2.36 -11.30 -17.11
CA ASP A 212 -1.24 -10.54 -17.61
C ASP A 212 -0.07 -10.53 -16.62
N LEU A 213 -0.37 -10.50 -15.32
CA LEU A 213 0.63 -10.68 -14.27
C LEU A 213 1.44 -11.96 -14.50
N MET A 214 0.76 -13.08 -14.68
CA MET A 214 1.41 -14.39 -14.87
C MET A 214 2.05 -14.59 -16.25
N ALA A 215 1.76 -13.72 -17.22
CA ALA A 215 2.36 -13.76 -18.55
C ALA A 215 3.70 -13.03 -18.67
N ILE A 216 4.08 -12.21 -17.68
CA ILE A 216 5.30 -11.42 -17.73
C ILE A 216 6.28 -11.81 -16.61
N ASN A 217 7.58 -11.68 -16.88
CA ASN A 217 8.65 -12.01 -15.91
C ASN A 217 9.42 -10.78 -15.41
N GLN A 218 8.98 -9.57 -15.79
CA GLN A 218 9.60 -8.32 -15.40
C GLN A 218 8.53 -7.26 -15.18
N ARG A 219 8.82 -6.28 -14.32
CA ARG A 219 7.96 -5.13 -14.11
C ARG A 219 7.70 -4.40 -15.42
N PRO A 220 6.45 -4.02 -15.74
CA PRO A 220 6.14 -3.15 -16.86
C PRO A 220 6.93 -1.84 -16.83
N LYS A 221 7.39 -1.37 -18.00
CA LYS A 221 8.14 -0.13 -18.13
C LYS A 221 7.21 1.09 -18.09
N VAL A 222 6.62 1.34 -16.94
CA VAL A 222 5.82 2.54 -16.67
C VAL A 222 6.54 3.41 -15.64
N THR A 223 6.31 4.71 -15.67
CA THR A 223 6.96 5.68 -14.76
C THR A 223 6.29 5.76 -13.40
N GLY A 224 5.04 5.32 -13.29
CA GLY A 224 4.23 5.36 -12.08
C GLY A 224 4.01 3.99 -11.43
N TRP A 225 2.84 3.85 -10.83
CA TRP A 225 2.45 2.67 -10.07
C TRP A 225 2.14 1.46 -10.94
N VAL A 226 2.56 0.30 -10.47
CA VAL A 226 2.14 -1.01 -11.00
C VAL A 226 1.37 -1.73 -9.91
N GLY A 227 0.06 -1.90 -10.13
CA GLY A 227 -0.80 -2.76 -9.32
C GLY A 227 -1.07 -4.09 -10.00
N ALA A 228 -1.54 -5.10 -9.28
CA ALA A 228 -1.98 -6.37 -9.87
C ALA A 228 -3.14 -7.02 -9.11
N SER A 229 -3.99 -7.74 -9.83
CA SER A 229 -5.02 -8.62 -9.26
C SER A 229 -4.44 -9.99 -8.96
N CYS A 230 -4.63 -10.49 -7.72
CA CYS A 230 -4.18 -11.79 -7.26
C CYS A 230 -5.32 -12.57 -6.59
N HIS A 231 -5.28 -13.90 -6.74
CA HIS A 231 -6.27 -14.83 -6.19
C HIS A 231 -5.62 -15.99 -5.41
N SER A 232 -4.30 -16.11 -5.50
CA SER A 232 -3.53 -17.22 -4.92
C SER A 232 -2.20 -16.73 -4.34
N TYR A 233 -1.57 -17.58 -3.53
CA TYR A 233 -0.23 -17.32 -3.01
C TYR A 233 0.83 -17.23 -4.11
N SER A 234 0.73 -18.09 -5.13
CA SER A 234 1.68 -18.07 -6.25
C SER A 234 1.65 -16.77 -7.04
N GLU A 235 0.45 -16.19 -7.25
CA GLU A 235 0.31 -14.90 -7.91
C GLU A 235 0.87 -13.76 -7.05
N LEU A 236 0.66 -13.80 -5.72
CA LEU A 236 1.24 -12.84 -4.79
C LEU A 236 2.77 -12.88 -4.81
N GLN A 237 3.38 -14.08 -4.76
CA GLN A 237 4.83 -14.25 -4.82
C GLN A 237 5.39 -13.76 -6.17
N HIS A 238 4.71 -14.07 -7.26
CA HIS A 238 5.13 -13.64 -8.59
C HIS A 238 5.05 -12.10 -8.72
N ALA A 239 3.97 -11.47 -8.24
CA ALA A 239 3.84 -10.01 -8.20
C ALA A 239 4.98 -9.35 -7.41
N GLU A 240 5.33 -9.91 -6.24
CA GLU A 240 6.46 -9.44 -5.45
C GLU A 240 7.79 -9.61 -6.20
N ALA A 241 8.03 -10.78 -6.80
CA ALA A 241 9.26 -11.11 -7.51
C ALA A 241 9.53 -10.19 -8.70
N ILE A 242 8.51 -9.80 -9.46
CA ILE A 242 8.66 -8.86 -10.59
C ILE A 242 8.63 -7.38 -10.17
N GLY A 243 8.44 -7.09 -8.88
CA GLY A 243 8.48 -5.72 -8.34
C GLY A 243 7.20 -4.92 -8.54
N VAL A 244 6.03 -5.54 -8.45
CA VAL A 244 4.72 -4.86 -8.37
C VAL A 244 4.66 -4.03 -7.10
N ASP A 245 4.06 -2.84 -7.14
CA ASP A 245 4.05 -1.91 -6.00
C ASP A 245 2.96 -2.23 -4.98
N PHE A 246 1.84 -2.78 -5.41
CA PHE A 246 0.74 -3.23 -4.57
C PHE A 246 -0.12 -4.27 -5.30
N VAL A 247 -0.92 -5.02 -4.56
CA VAL A 247 -1.84 -6.00 -5.13
C VAL A 247 -3.25 -5.87 -4.56
N VAL A 248 -4.20 -6.39 -5.31
CA VAL A 248 -5.58 -6.60 -4.85
C VAL A 248 -5.80 -8.10 -4.72
N LEU A 249 -6.14 -8.57 -3.53
CA LEU A 249 -6.40 -9.98 -3.24
C LEU A 249 -7.92 -10.23 -3.16
N ALA A 250 -8.43 -11.12 -4.00
CA ALA A 250 -9.86 -11.35 -4.16
C ALA A 250 -10.22 -12.82 -4.41
N PRO A 251 -11.48 -13.22 -4.13
CA PRO A 251 -12.46 -12.48 -3.34
C PRO A 251 -12.32 -12.78 -1.83
N VAL A 252 -12.38 -11.77 -0.97
CA VAL A 252 -12.32 -11.97 0.49
C VAL A 252 -13.68 -12.41 1.03
N LYS A 253 -14.76 -11.78 0.60
CA LYS A 253 -16.16 -12.13 0.91
C LYS A 253 -16.89 -12.58 -0.36
N ARG A 254 -18.07 -13.15 -0.20
CA ARG A 254 -18.94 -13.43 -1.35
C ARG A 254 -19.27 -12.16 -2.10
N THR A 255 -19.32 -12.23 -3.41
CA THR A 255 -19.57 -11.08 -4.29
C THR A 255 -20.57 -11.47 -5.39
N THR A 256 -21.42 -10.53 -5.75
CA THR A 256 -22.39 -10.68 -6.86
C THR A 256 -21.72 -10.73 -8.23
N THR A 257 -20.54 -10.12 -8.39
CA THR A 257 -19.78 -10.09 -9.65
C THR A 257 -19.24 -11.48 -10.04
N HIS A 258 -18.90 -12.31 -9.04
CA HIS A 258 -18.40 -13.68 -9.23
C HIS A 258 -19.03 -14.60 -8.17
N PRO A 259 -20.32 -14.97 -8.32
CA PRO A 259 -21.07 -15.69 -7.29
C PRO A 259 -20.51 -17.09 -6.99
N ASP A 260 -19.90 -17.74 -8.00
CA ASP A 260 -19.33 -19.08 -7.90
C ASP A 260 -17.92 -19.12 -7.28
N ALA A 261 -17.27 -17.96 -7.13
CA ALA A 261 -15.94 -17.90 -6.58
C ALA A 261 -15.98 -18.15 -5.05
N LYS A 262 -15.21 -19.13 -4.59
CA LYS A 262 -15.07 -19.41 -3.15
C LYS A 262 -14.35 -18.27 -2.45
N PRO A 263 -14.96 -17.61 -1.46
CA PRO A 263 -14.32 -16.53 -0.72
C PRO A 263 -13.17 -17.06 0.12
N LEU A 264 -12.13 -16.24 0.27
CA LEU A 264 -10.96 -16.53 1.11
C LEU A 264 -11.31 -16.52 2.60
N GLY A 265 -12.18 -15.60 3.02
CA GLY A 265 -12.36 -15.25 4.41
C GLY A 265 -11.17 -14.49 5.00
N TRP A 266 -11.37 -13.89 6.16
CA TRP A 266 -10.35 -13.01 6.77
C TRP A 266 -9.13 -13.78 7.28
N GLU A 267 -9.31 -14.98 7.82
CA GLU A 267 -8.19 -15.81 8.30
C GLU A 267 -7.19 -16.15 7.17
N ARG A 268 -7.71 -16.61 6.03
CA ARG A 268 -6.85 -16.92 4.89
C ARG A 268 -6.27 -15.66 4.26
N PHE A 269 -7.02 -14.55 4.21
CA PHE A 269 -6.51 -13.26 3.78
C PHE A 269 -5.30 -12.85 4.63
N GLN A 270 -5.42 -12.82 5.97
CA GLN A 270 -4.34 -12.48 6.89
C GLN A 270 -3.11 -13.37 6.69
N LYS A 271 -3.34 -14.68 6.56
CA LYS A 271 -2.26 -15.64 6.34
C LYS A 271 -1.48 -15.37 5.05
N LEU A 272 -2.16 -15.00 3.98
CA LEU A 272 -1.54 -14.67 2.69
C LEU A 272 -0.81 -13.33 2.73
N VAL A 273 -1.43 -12.31 3.30
CA VAL A 273 -0.85 -10.95 3.40
C VAL A 273 0.47 -10.95 4.18
N THR A 274 0.56 -11.75 5.25
CA THR A 274 1.78 -11.81 6.07
C THR A 274 2.95 -12.56 5.42
N GLN A 275 2.73 -13.17 4.25
CA GLN A 275 3.76 -13.92 3.52
C GLN A 275 4.41 -13.14 2.37
N VAL A 276 3.95 -11.91 2.11
CA VAL A 276 4.47 -11.05 1.04
C VAL A 276 4.82 -9.67 1.56
N ASN A 277 5.80 -9.03 0.93
CA ASN A 277 6.33 -7.72 1.34
C ASN A 277 5.80 -6.59 0.44
N ILE A 278 4.55 -6.67 0.03
CA ILE A 278 3.86 -5.67 -0.79
C ILE A 278 2.52 -5.31 -0.16
N PRO A 279 2.05 -4.05 -0.26
CA PRO A 279 0.73 -3.64 0.19
C PRO A 279 -0.38 -4.43 -0.50
N VAL A 280 -1.34 -4.94 0.28
CA VAL A 280 -2.44 -5.78 -0.22
C VAL A 280 -3.79 -5.15 0.09
N TYR A 281 -4.59 -4.88 -0.93
CA TYR A 281 -5.98 -4.46 -0.78
C TYR A 281 -6.92 -5.67 -0.75
N ALA A 282 -7.91 -5.62 0.12
CA ALA A 282 -9.00 -6.60 0.14
C ALA A 282 -10.06 -6.23 -0.90
N LEU A 283 -10.45 -7.17 -1.76
CA LEU A 283 -11.55 -7.00 -2.73
C LEU A 283 -12.54 -8.17 -2.65
N GLY A 284 -13.75 -7.94 -3.09
CA GLY A 284 -14.86 -8.90 -3.15
C GLY A 284 -15.79 -8.79 -1.95
N GLY A 285 -16.99 -8.25 -2.19
CA GLY A 285 -18.02 -8.04 -1.19
C GLY A 285 -17.66 -7.05 -0.08
N MET A 286 -16.72 -6.13 -0.35
CA MET A 286 -16.25 -5.14 0.63
C MET A 286 -17.21 -3.98 0.79
N MET A 287 -17.42 -3.55 2.02
CA MET A 287 -18.13 -2.32 2.41
C MET A 287 -17.15 -1.35 3.08
N ALA A 288 -17.48 -0.06 3.13
CA ALA A 288 -16.65 0.94 3.79
C ALA A 288 -16.35 0.60 5.27
N SER A 289 -17.30 -0.04 5.97
CA SER A 289 -17.14 -0.54 7.34
C SER A 289 -16.11 -1.65 7.52
N ASP A 290 -15.70 -2.33 6.44
CA ASP A 290 -14.69 -3.40 6.50
C ASP A 290 -13.25 -2.88 6.59
N LEU A 291 -13.06 -1.57 6.49
CA LEU A 291 -11.72 -0.98 6.47
C LEU A 291 -10.92 -1.28 7.74
N SER A 292 -11.54 -1.14 8.93
CA SER A 292 -10.88 -1.46 10.20
C SER A 292 -10.47 -2.93 10.28
N LEU A 293 -11.38 -3.81 9.89
CA LEU A 293 -11.11 -5.26 9.87
C LEU A 293 -10.01 -5.62 8.86
N THR A 294 -9.94 -4.90 7.73
CA THR A 294 -8.85 -5.07 6.77
C THR A 294 -7.49 -4.74 7.40
N TYR A 295 -7.38 -3.63 8.14
CA TYR A 295 -6.16 -3.26 8.84
C TYR A 295 -5.75 -4.27 9.92
N GLU A 296 -6.72 -4.76 10.70
CA GLU A 296 -6.50 -5.80 11.72
C GLU A 296 -5.90 -7.07 11.10
N ASN A 297 -6.29 -7.39 9.87
CA ASN A 297 -5.77 -8.51 9.10
C ASN A 297 -4.54 -8.18 8.24
N GLY A 298 -3.91 -7.00 8.44
CA GLY A 298 -2.66 -6.61 7.79
C GLY A 298 -2.81 -6.07 6.37
N GLY A 299 -4.04 -5.81 5.91
CA GLY A 299 -4.28 -5.23 4.59
C GLY A 299 -4.03 -3.72 4.53
N GLN A 300 -3.70 -3.21 3.36
CA GLN A 300 -3.49 -1.79 3.04
C GLN A 300 -4.79 -1.00 3.10
N GLY A 301 -5.87 -1.61 2.67
CA GLY A 301 -7.18 -0.99 2.53
C GLY A 301 -8.15 -1.87 1.77
N ILE A 302 -9.25 -1.30 1.34
CA ILE A 302 -10.29 -1.99 0.59
C ILE A 302 -10.39 -1.50 -0.85
N ALA A 303 -10.66 -2.43 -1.77
CA ALA A 303 -10.99 -2.12 -3.15
C ALA A 303 -12.47 -2.44 -3.42
N GLY A 304 -13.11 -1.70 -4.32
CA GLY A 304 -14.51 -1.96 -4.66
C GLY A 304 -15.04 -1.16 -5.83
N ILE A 305 -16.10 -1.67 -6.47
CA ILE A 305 -16.77 -1.05 -7.61
C ILE A 305 -17.83 -0.04 -7.10
N SER A 306 -18.72 -0.48 -6.23
CA SER A 306 -19.82 0.35 -5.69
C SER A 306 -19.59 0.85 -4.25
N THR A 307 -18.56 0.37 -3.58
CA THR A 307 -18.28 0.57 -2.16
C THR A 307 -18.18 2.05 -1.75
N PHE A 308 -17.82 2.94 -2.66
CA PHE A 308 -17.53 4.34 -2.37
C PHE A 308 -18.47 5.31 -3.13
N LEU A 309 -19.59 4.84 -3.66
CA LEU A 309 -20.58 5.66 -4.39
C LEU A 309 -21.71 6.18 -3.51
N SER A 310 -21.78 5.75 -2.26
CA SER A 310 -22.78 6.19 -1.27
C SER A 310 -22.29 7.36 -0.47
#